data_14dc0a290d1cbf9e4885c92773c74bb6
#
_entry.id   14dc0a290d1cbf9e4885c92773c74bb6
#
_cell.length_a   1.000
_cell.length_b   1.000
_cell.length_c   1.000
_cell.angle_alpha   90.00
_cell.angle_beta   90.00
_cell.angle_gamma   90.00
#
_symmetry.space_group_name_H-M   'P 1'
#
loop_
_entity.id
_entity.type
_entity.pdbx_description
1 polymer ?
#
loop_
_entity_poly.entity_id
_entity_poly.type
_entity_poly.pdbx_seq_one_letter_code
_entity_poly.pdbx_strand_id
1 'polypeptide(L)'
;MCLAHDGTMKHPDITLYGIPNCDTVKKSRAWLSAQGCGHHFHDFKKQGVPADALALWVAQAGWEKLLNRKGTTWRKLDLVTQAAVSDAASASALMEVQPSIIKRPVIEWRSGSEVRVTVGFDEPTWLKCLKNGPSV
;
A
#
# COMPACT_ATOMS: atom_id res chain seq x y z
N MET A 1 17.58 0.94 -12.31
CA MET A 1 17.99 1.03 -10.91
C MET A 1 18.24 2.48 -10.52
N CYS A 2 17.72 2.86 -9.42
CA CYS A 2 17.97 4.22 -8.91
C CYS A 2 19.35 4.27 -8.27
N LEU A 3 20.12 5.27 -8.62
CA LEU A 3 21.50 5.37 -8.18
C LEU A 3 21.60 6.21 -6.90
N ALA A 4 21.05 5.68 -5.83
CA ALA A 4 21.04 6.41 -4.58
C ALA A 4 22.36 6.36 -3.85
N HIS A 5 23.26 5.51 -4.25
CA HIS A 5 24.52 5.31 -3.55
C HIS A 5 25.43 6.53 -3.60
N ASP A 6 25.20 7.43 -4.51
CA ASP A 6 26.02 8.63 -4.61
C ASP A 6 25.65 9.69 -3.57
N GLY A 7 24.57 9.50 -2.86
CA GLY A 7 24.15 10.40 -1.82
C GLY A 7 23.51 11.70 -2.27
N THR A 8 23.52 11.96 -3.54
CA THR A 8 22.95 13.21 -4.07
C THR A 8 21.57 13.03 -4.66
N MET A 9 21.35 11.88 -5.28
CA MET A 9 20.07 11.54 -5.89
C MET A 9 19.44 10.42 -5.12
N LYS A 10 18.62 10.77 -4.17
CA LYS A 10 17.98 9.78 -3.33
C LYS A 10 16.52 9.66 -3.68
N HIS A 11 16.06 8.43 -3.77
CA HIS A 11 14.66 8.14 -3.79
C HIS A 11 14.28 7.43 -2.50
N PRO A 12 13.00 7.44 -2.12
CA PRO A 12 12.57 6.70 -0.93
C PRO A 12 12.84 5.21 -1.09
N ASP A 13 12.96 4.54 0.04
CA ASP A 13 12.94 3.09 0.05
C ASP A 13 11.49 2.67 -0.09
N ILE A 14 11.19 1.89 -1.12
CA ILE A 14 9.82 1.64 -1.54
C ILE A 14 9.45 0.19 -1.26
N THR A 15 8.34 -0.01 -0.53
CA THR A 15 7.74 -1.32 -0.38
C THR A 15 6.32 -1.26 -0.92
N LEU A 16 6.00 -2.12 -1.87
CA LEU A 16 4.68 -2.22 -2.47
C LEU A 16 4.00 -3.48 -1.96
N TYR A 17 2.82 -3.30 -1.37
CA TYR A 17 2.04 -4.40 -0.80
C TYR A 17 0.86 -4.70 -1.70
N GLY A 18 0.68 -5.97 -2.00
CA GLY A 18 -0.43 -6.40 -2.83
C GLY A 18 -0.43 -7.88 -3.07
N ILE A 19 -1.08 -8.29 -4.16
CA ILE A 19 -1.08 -9.69 -4.59
C ILE A 19 -0.57 -9.73 -6.03
N PRO A 20 0.17 -10.79 -6.41
CA PRO A 20 0.77 -10.82 -7.75
C PRO A 20 -0.27 -10.92 -8.86
N ASN A 21 -1.40 -11.54 -8.59
CA ASN A 21 -2.43 -11.73 -9.60
C ASN A 21 -3.45 -10.59 -9.57
N CYS A 22 -2.97 -9.38 -9.76
CA CYS A 22 -3.79 -8.18 -9.76
C CYS A 22 -3.25 -7.21 -10.81
N ASP A 23 -4.09 -6.83 -11.77
CA ASP A 23 -3.66 -5.97 -12.86
C ASP A 23 -3.13 -4.63 -12.36
N THR A 24 -3.78 -4.04 -11.37
CA THR A 24 -3.33 -2.77 -10.81
C THR A 24 -1.96 -2.91 -10.15
N VAL A 25 -1.72 -4.02 -9.45
CA VAL A 25 -0.42 -4.28 -8.84
C VAL A 25 0.66 -4.46 -9.91
N LYS A 26 0.35 -5.23 -10.96
CA LYS A 26 1.29 -5.42 -12.06
C LYS A 26 1.64 -4.10 -12.73
N LYS A 27 0.64 -3.28 -12.98
CA LYS A 27 0.81 -1.96 -13.58
C LYS A 27 1.65 -1.06 -12.68
N SER A 28 1.42 -1.12 -11.39
CA SER A 28 2.14 -0.31 -10.41
C SER A 28 3.62 -0.68 -10.37
N ARG A 29 3.91 -1.96 -10.36
CA ARG A 29 5.29 -2.44 -10.35
C ARG A 29 6.01 -2.07 -11.63
N ALA A 30 5.32 -2.18 -12.76
CA ALA A 30 5.89 -1.78 -14.04
C ALA A 30 6.19 -0.28 -14.08
N TRP A 31 5.30 0.51 -13.50
CA TRP A 31 5.51 1.96 -13.43
C TRP A 31 6.76 2.31 -12.63
N LEU A 32 6.92 1.69 -11.45
CA LEU A 32 8.10 1.94 -10.62
C LEU A 32 9.38 1.53 -11.34
N SER A 33 9.36 0.39 -12.03
CA SER A 33 10.51 -0.06 -12.80
C SER A 33 10.84 0.92 -13.93
N ALA A 34 9.82 1.45 -14.59
CA ALA A 34 10.01 2.42 -15.66
C ALA A 34 10.62 3.73 -15.14
N GLN A 35 10.39 4.07 -13.87
CA GLN A 35 11.00 5.22 -13.24
C GLN A 35 12.46 4.96 -12.82
N GLY A 36 12.96 3.76 -13.03
CA GLY A 36 14.28 3.39 -12.61
C GLY A 36 14.42 3.13 -11.12
N CYS A 37 13.33 2.96 -10.42
CA CYS A 37 13.32 2.77 -8.98
C CYS A 37 13.06 1.33 -8.62
N GLY A 38 13.97 0.73 -7.86
CA GLY A 38 13.73 -0.59 -7.30
C GLY A 38 12.71 -0.50 -6.16
N HIS A 39 12.06 -1.61 -5.91
CA HIS A 39 11.10 -1.67 -4.81
C HIS A 39 11.05 -3.09 -4.27
N HIS A 40 10.58 -3.22 -3.03
CA HIS A 40 10.31 -4.52 -2.44
C HIS A 40 8.84 -4.84 -2.69
N PHE A 41 8.56 -6.06 -3.09
CA PHE A 41 7.19 -6.51 -3.26
C PHE A 41 6.80 -7.42 -2.11
N HIS A 42 5.79 -7.01 -1.35
CA HIS A 42 5.24 -7.80 -0.25
C HIS A 42 3.95 -8.45 -0.73
N ASP A 43 3.94 -9.77 -0.82
CA ASP A 43 2.80 -10.54 -1.32
C ASP A 43 1.90 -10.93 -0.16
N PHE A 44 0.71 -10.35 -0.10
CA PHE A 44 -0.26 -10.65 0.95
C PHE A 44 -0.60 -12.13 1.07
N LYS A 45 -0.62 -12.84 -0.05
CA LYS A 45 -1.00 -14.25 -0.03
C LYS A 45 0.07 -15.12 0.61
N LYS A 46 1.33 -14.77 0.40
CA LYS A 46 2.44 -15.55 0.94
C LYS A 46 2.84 -15.10 2.34
N GLN A 47 2.79 -13.81 2.60
CA GLN A 47 3.38 -13.23 3.80
C GLN A 47 2.33 -12.64 4.75
N GLY A 48 1.08 -12.58 4.31
CA GLY A 48 0.02 -12.00 5.13
C GLY A 48 0.14 -10.49 5.26
N VAL A 49 -0.60 -9.94 6.20
CA VAL A 49 -0.61 -8.50 6.46
C VAL A 49 0.02 -8.28 7.83
N PRO A 50 1.21 -7.66 7.89
CA PRO A 50 1.83 -7.39 9.18
C PRO A 50 0.98 -6.39 9.97
N ALA A 51 0.71 -6.72 11.24
CA ALA A 51 -0.14 -5.88 12.07
C ALA A 51 0.44 -4.47 12.24
N ASP A 52 1.75 -4.37 12.40
CA ASP A 52 2.43 -3.08 12.55
C ASP A 52 2.26 -2.22 11.30
N ALA A 53 2.40 -2.85 10.13
CA ALA A 53 2.25 -2.13 8.88
C ALA A 53 0.81 -1.65 8.70
N LEU A 54 -0.15 -2.51 9.00
CA LEU A 54 -1.56 -2.15 8.88
C LEU A 54 -1.90 -0.98 9.80
N ALA A 55 -1.38 -0.98 11.03
CA ALA A 55 -1.60 0.12 11.96
C ALA A 55 -1.07 1.44 11.39
N LEU A 56 0.10 1.40 10.77
CA LEU A 56 0.69 2.58 10.13
C LEU A 56 -0.20 3.07 8.98
N TRP A 57 -0.66 2.16 8.13
CA TRP A 57 -1.51 2.53 7.00
C TRP A 57 -2.82 3.17 7.47
N VAL A 58 -3.43 2.59 8.51
CA VAL A 58 -4.66 3.14 9.07
C VAL A 58 -4.41 4.54 9.63
N ALA A 59 -3.28 4.73 10.32
CA ALA A 59 -2.96 6.03 10.90
C ALA A 59 -2.76 7.10 9.83
N GLN A 60 -2.13 6.75 8.71
CA GLN A 60 -1.84 7.73 7.67
C GLN A 60 -2.95 7.90 6.65
N ALA A 61 -3.54 6.83 6.18
CA ALA A 61 -4.52 6.88 5.11
C ALA A 61 -5.95 6.84 5.59
N GLY A 62 -6.19 6.25 6.76
CA GLY A 62 -7.53 6.02 7.27
C GLY A 62 -8.07 4.67 6.81
N TRP A 63 -8.82 4.02 7.68
CA TRP A 63 -9.33 2.68 7.38
C TRP A 63 -10.34 2.69 6.23
N GLU A 64 -11.07 3.79 6.07
CA GLU A 64 -12.08 3.86 5.01
C GLU A 64 -11.45 3.87 3.63
N LYS A 65 -10.32 4.51 3.49
CA LYS A 65 -9.60 4.53 2.22
C LYS A 65 -8.94 3.19 1.90
N LEU A 66 -8.49 2.50 2.93
CA LEU A 66 -7.87 1.18 2.78
C LEU A 66 -8.86 0.11 2.38
N LEU A 67 -10.10 0.23 2.82
CA LEU A 67 -11.11 -0.79 2.61
C LEU A 67 -11.73 -0.65 1.22
N ASN A 68 -11.60 -1.68 0.40
CA ASN A 68 -12.15 -1.67 -0.95
C ASN A 68 -13.56 -2.26 -0.96
N ARG A 69 -14.56 -1.42 -0.73
CA ARG A 69 -15.96 -1.84 -0.72
C ARG A 69 -16.51 -2.13 -2.10
N LYS A 70 -15.79 -1.73 -3.14
CA LYS A 70 -16.20 -1.99 -4.52
C LYS A 70 -15.67 -3.31 -5.02
N GLY A 71 -14.77 -3.94 -4.29
CA GLY A 71 -14.16 -5.18 -4.71
C GLY A 71 -15.06 -6.38 -4.51
N THR A 72 -14.76 -7.45 -5.23
CA THR A 72 -15.54 -8.67 -5.21
C THR A 72 -15.54 -9.32 -3.83
N THR A 73 -14.38 -9.34 -3.17
CA THR A 73 -14.28 -9.99 -1.86
C THR A 73 -15.19 -9.35 -0.84
N TRP A 74 -15.19 -8.01 -0.78
CA TRP A 74 -16.08 -7.31 0.14
C TRP A 74 -17.54 -7.61 -0.17
N ARG A 75 -17.92 -7.54 -1.45
CA ARG A 75 -19.32 -7.73 -1.85
C ARG A 75 -19.83 -9.14 -1.61
N LYS A 76 -18.93 -10.12 -1.51
CA LYS A 76 -19.30 -11.50 -1.22
C LYS A 76 -19.45 -11.78 0.28
N LEU A 77 -19.01 -10.86 1.14
CA LEU A 77 -19.19 -11.02 2.57
C LEU A 77 -20.68 -10.90 2.91
N ASP A 78 -21.10 -11.60 3.97
CA ASP A 78 -22.48 -11.51 4.40
C ASP A 78 -22.74 -10.12 5.01
N LEU A 79 -24.03 -9.78 5.11
CA LEU A 79 -24.42 -8.46 5.57
C LEU A 79 -24.04 -8.22 7.03
N VAL A 80 -24.02 -9.26 7.83
CA VAL A 80 -23.65 -9.14 9.23
C VAL A 80 -22.17 -8.76 9.35
N THR A 81 -21.32 -9.43 8.57
CA THR A 81 -19.89 -9.14 8.58
C THR A 81 -19.63 -7.72 8.07
N GLN A 82 -20.31 -7.32 6.98
CA GLN A 82 -20.14 -5.96 6.45
C GLN A 82 -20.57 -4.92 7.48
N ALA A 83 -21.70 -5.13 8.13
CA ALA A 83 -22.24 -4.18 9.08
C ALA A 83 -21.38 -4.07 10.34
N ALA A 84 -20.63 -5.11 10.66
CA ALA A 84 -19.75 -5.09 11.83
C ALA A 84 -18.55 -4.17 11.66
N VAL A 85 -18.23 -3.78 10.42
CA VAL A 85 -17.11 -2.88 10.16
C VAL A 85 -17.58 -1.44 10.31
N SER A 86 -17.26 -0.84 11.45
CA SER A 86 -17.76 0.49 11.79
C SER A 86 -16.66 1.44 12.26
N ASP A 87 -15.47 0.93 12.53
CA ASP A 87 -14.34 1.77 13.00
C ASP A 87 -13.02 1.14 12.58
N ALA A 88 -11.94 1.81 12.98
CA ALA A 88 -10.60 1.35 12.61
C ALA A 88 -10.29 -0.03 13.17
N ALA A 89 -10.71 -0.32 14.38
CA ALA A 89 -10.40 -1.62 15.01
C ALA A 89 -11.09 -2.76 14.28
N SER A 90 -12.39 -2.63 14.00
CA SER A 90 -13.14 -3.68 13.30
C SER A 90 -12.67 -3.84 11.87
N ALA A 91 -12.35 -2.73 11.19
CA ALA A 91 -11.84 -2.77 9.83
C ALA A 91 -10.47 -3.46 9.79
N SER A 92 -9.59 -3.13 10.72
CA SER A 92 -8.25 -3.73 10.77
C SER A 92 -8.33 -5.23 11.03
N ALA A 93 -9.19 -5.66 11.94
CA ALA A 93 -9.35 -7.07 12.24
C ALA A 93 -9.79 -7.84 10.98
N LEU A 94 -10.73 -7.29 10.23
CA LEU A 94 -11.20 -7.94 9.01
C LEU A 94 -10.12 -7.95 7.92
N MET A 95 -9.41 -6.85 7.77
CA MET A 95 -8.36 -6.76 6.75
C MET A 95 -7.21 -7.74 7.02
N GLU A 96 -6.93 -8.04 8.29
CA GLU A 96 -5.89 -9.02 8.62
C GLU A 96 -6.26 -10.43 8.20
N VAL A 97 -7.53 -10.78 8.33
CA VAL A 97 -7.97 -12.13 7.96
C VAL A 97 -8.43 -12.23 6.52
N GLN A 98 -8.76 -11.11 5.90
CA GLN A 98 -9.20 -11.06 4.51
C GLN A 98 -8.40 -9.98 3.76
N PRO A 99 -7.11 -10.22 3.48
CA PRO A 99 -6.30 -9.19 2.82
C PRO A 99 -6.83 -8.73 1.47
N SER A 100 -7.64 -9.55 0.81
CA SER A 100 -8.18 -9.18 -0.50
C SER A 100 -9.14 -8.00 -0.46
N ILE A 101 -9.62 -7.61 0.73
CA ILE A 101 -10.47 -6.42 0.84
C ILE A 101 -9.66 -5.13 0.96
N ILE A 102 -8.34 -5.23 1.11
CA ILE A 102 -7.48 -4.05 1.16
C ILE A 102 -7.31 -3.52 -0.26
N LYS A 103 -7.52 -2.22 -0.43
CA LYS A 103 -7.31 -1.57 -1.72
C LYS A 103 -5.83 -1.65 -2.10
N ARG A 104 -5.53 -2.08 -3.30
CA ARG A 104 -4.16 -2.32 -3.76
C ARG A 104 -3.78 -1.35 -4.87
N PRO A 105 -2.52 -1.02 -4.96
CA PRO A 105 -1.44 -1.36 -4.02
C PRO A 105 -1.41 -0.42 -2.83
N VAL A 106 -0.86 -0.88 -1.72
CA VAL A 106 -0.46 -0.01 -0.63
C VAL A 106 1.05 0.15 -0.77
N ILE A 107 1.54 1.38 -0.79
CA ILE A 107 2.96 1.62 -0.96
C ILE A 107 3.47 2.44 0.22
N GLU A 108 4.57 1.99 0.80
CA GLU A 108 5.30 2.73 1.81
C GLU A 108 6.52 3.35 1.15
N TRP A 109 6.62 4.66 1.27
CA TRP A 109 7.74 5.45 0.75
C TRP A 109 8.52 5.96 1.94
N ARG A 110 9.68 5.36 2.18
CA ARG A 110 10.49 5.66 3.36
C ARG A 110 11.72 6.45 2.99
N SER A 111 11.99 7.49 3.77
CA SER A 111 13.18 8.30 3.62
C SER A 111 13.66 8.68 5.00
N GLY A 112 14.78 8.12 5.41
CA GLY A 112 15.27 8.30 6.77
C GLY A 112 14.28 7.72 7.77
N SER A 113 13.87 8.53 8.73
CA SER A 113 12.92 8.11 9.75
C SER A 113 11.47 8.36 9.35
N GLU A 114 11.25 8.98 8.20
CA GLU A 114 9.91 9.31 7.76
C GLU A 114 9.36 8.28 6.81
N VAL A 115 8.06 8.09 6.84
CA VAL A 115 7.38 7.20 5.92
C VAL A 115 6.08 7.85 5.47
N ARG A 116 5.82 7.73 4.18
CA ARG A 116 4.54 8.15 3.59
C ARG A 116 3.85 6.92 3.05
N VAL A 117 2.54 6.85 3.22
CA VAL A 117 1.75 5.72 2.75
C VAL A 117 0.77 6.21 1.68
N THR A 118 0.75 5.51 0.54
CA THR A 118 -0.25 5.79 -0.50
C THR A 118 -1.06 4.53 -0.75
N VAL A 119 -2.32 4.71 -1.13
CA VAL A 119 -3.27 3.62 -1.35
C VAL A 119 -3.90 3.79 -2.72
N GLY A 120 -3.82 2.73 -3.53
CA GLY A 120 -4.34 2.76 -4.89
C GLY A 120 -3.34 3.33 -5.87
N PHE A 121 -3.65 3.20 -7.16
CA PHE A 121 -2.80 3.69 -8.24
C PHE A 121 -3.00 5.20 -8.41
N ASP A 122 -1.94 5.97 -8.25
CA ASP A 122 -2.03 7.44 -8.30
C ASP A 122 -0.69 8.02 -8.72
N GLU A 123 -0.49 8.11 -10.02
CA GLU A 123 0.78 8.58 -10.57
C GLU A 123 1.17 9.98 -10.09
N PRO A 124 0.28 10.98 -10.09
CA PRO A 124 0.69 12.30 -9.63
C PRO A 124 1.23 12.31 -8.20
N THR A 125 0.57 11.59 -7.30
CA THR A 125 1.03 11.49 -5.92
C THR A 125 2.36 10.75 -5.85
N TRP A 126 2.49 9.66 -6.61
CA TRP A 126 3.73 8.88 -6.63
C TRP A 126 4.91 9.70 -7.13
N LEU A 127 4.69 10.52 -8.15
CA LEU A 127 5.75 11.39 -8.66
C LEU A 127 6.23 12.35 -7.58
N LYS A 128 5.31 12.88 -6.78
CA LYS A 128 5.69 13.74 -5.65
C LYS A 128 6.51 12.98 -4.62
N CYS A 129 6.12 11.73 -4.34
CA CYS A 129 6.86 10.91 -3.39
C CYS A 129 8.28 10.62 -3.88
N LEU A 130 8.44 10.40 -5.18
CA LEU A 130 9.76 10.12 -5.74
C LEU A 130 10.65 11.36 -5.76
N LYS A 131 10.07 12.51 -6.09
CA LYS A 131 10.85 13.74 -6.23
C LYS A 131 11.25 14.31 -4.90
N ASN A 132 10.30 14.43 -4.00
CA ASN A 132 10.50 15.16 -2.76
C ASN A 132 10.86 14.24 -1.62
N GLY A 133 10.33 13.02 -1.65
CA GLY A 133 10.47 12.15 -0.51
C GLY A 133 9.78 12.74 0.71
N PRO A 134 9.61 11.94 1.76
CA PRO A 134 8.98 12.47 2.98
C PRO A 134 9.85 13.46 3.72
N SER A 135 11.14 13.42 3.53
CA SER A 135 12.09 14.18 4.33
C SER A 135 12.49 15.51 3.75
N VAL A 136 11.96 15.87 2.62
CA VAL A 136 12.35 17.13 1.96
C VAL A 136 11.83 18.36 2.68
#